data_02c85dd44f59a10786940107c7992275
#
_entry.id   02c85dd44f59a10786940107c7992275
#
_cell.length_a   1.000
_cell.length_b   1.000
_cell.length_c   1.000
_cell.angle_alpha   90.00
_cell.angle_beta   90.00
_cell.angle_gamma   90.00
#
_symmetry.space_group_name_H-M   'P 1'
#
loop_
_entity.id
_entity.type
_entity.pdbx_description
1 polymer ?
#
loop_
_entity_poly.entity_id
_entity_poly.type
_entity_poly.pdbx_seq_one_letter_code
_entity_poly.pdbx_strand_id
1 'polypeptide(L)'
;MKRKLRGLVPLLVIAIGLLVLFYPTISNFLVMRNASRAVTNYDAATQSISDKQYQQMLAAAHAYNEQLAANNAGATDALAAAVNTEAVSKEYNNLLNLSGDGMMGYITMPRLHETLPIYHGTAEKVLQIGIGHLEQTSLPVGGASTHAALSGHRGLPTAKLFTDLNLMKKGDKFYITILKDTYAYQVDKITTVLPTDTKQLAIEPGKDLV
;
A
#
# COMPACT_ATOMS: atom_id res chain seq x y z
N MET A 1 12.01 35.76 -40.67
CA MET A 1 11.80 35.08 -39.37
C MET A 1 10.33 34.88 -38.99
N LYS A 2 9.43 35.88 -39.09
CA LYS A 2 8.00 35.77 -38.66
C LYS A 2 7.17 34.72 -39.38
N ARG A 3 7.47 34.38 -40.67
CA ARG A 3 6.71 33.40 -41.46
C ARG A 3 7.01 31.94 -41.07
N LYS A 4 8.25 31.62 -40.64
CA LYS A 4 8.63 30.28 -40.14
C LYS A 4 8.03 30.00 -38.77
N LEU A 5 7.90 31.05 -37.91
CA LEU A 5 7.31 30.95 -36.59
C LEU A 5 5.81 30.61 -36.64
N ARG A 6 5.07 31.13 -37.66
CA ARG A 6 3.63 30.84 -37.85
C ARG A 6 3.35 29.38 -38.18
N GLY A 7 4.28 28.67 -38.85
CA GLY A 7 4.15 27.25 -39.13
C GLY A 7 4.50 26.36 -37.94
N LEU A 8 5.31 26.85 -36.97
CA LEU A 8 5.69 26.08 -35.75
C LEU A 8 4.60 26.08 -34.70
N VAL A 9 3.77 27.13 -34.63
CA VAL A 9 2.73 27.24 -33.58
C VAL A 9 1.72 26.08 -33.60
N PRO A 10 1.11 25.69 -34.74
CA PRO A 10 0.19 24.56 -34.79
C PRO A 10 0.88 23.23 -34.45
N LEU A 11 2.15 23.04 -34.83
CA LEU A 11 2.91 21.86 -34.50
C LEU A 11 3.16 21.77 -32.97
N LEU A 12 3.47 22.89 -32.34
CA LEU A 12 3.65 22.97 -30.90
C LEU A 12 2.34 22.70 -30.14
N VAL A 13 1.22 23.23 -30.63
CA VAL A 13 -0.12 22.94 -30.06
C VAL A 13 -0.45 21.46 -30.14
N ILE A 14 -0.19 20.83 -31.29
CA ILE A 14 -0.40 19.39 -31.48
C ILE A 14 0.52 18.60 -30.53
N ALA A 15 1.80 18.96 -30.40
CA ALA A 15 2.73 18.30 -29.51
C ALA A 15 2.29 18.39 -28.04
N ILE A 16 1.85 19.58 -27.59
CA ILE A 16 1.32 19.75 -26.24
C ILE A 16 0.04 18.92 -26.06
N GLY A 17 -0.86 18.91 -27.02
CA GLY A 17 -2.08 18.09 -26.98
C GLY A 17 -1.77 16.59 -26.84
N LEU A 18 -0.79 16.10 -27.58
CA LEU A 18 -0.32 14.72 -27.48
C LEU A 18 0.32 14.43 -26.11
N LEU A 19 1.13 15.33 -25.57
CA LEU A 19 1.71 15.18 -24.23
C LEU A 19 0.62 15.09 -23.15
N VAL A 20 -0.39 15.94 -23.21
CA VAL A 20 -1.52 15.89 -22.27
C VAL A 20 -2.31 14.60 -22.43
N LEU A 21 -2.58 14.16 -23.66
CA LEU A 21 -3.31 12.93 -23.95
C LEU A 21 -2.58 11.68 -23.42
N PHE A 22 -1.28 11.60 -23.60
CA PHE A 22 -0.48 10.45 -23.19
C PHE A 22 0.04 10.54 -21.75
N TYR A 23 -0.11 11.69 -21.07
CA TYR A 23 0.36 11.91 -19.72
C TYR A 23 -0.07 10.81 -18.72
N PRO A 24 -1.36 10.39 -18.63
CA PRO A 24 -1.77 9.35 -17.71
C PRO A 24 -1.08 8.01 -17.98
N THR A 25 -0.95 7.64 -19.25
CA THR A 25 -0.32 6.37 -19.65
C THR A 25 1.17 6.35 -19.31
N ILE A 26 1.88 7.44 -19.62
CA ILE A 26 3.31 7.56 -19.32
C ILE A 26 3.52 7.60 -17.81
N SER A 27 2.73 8.36 -17.08
CA SER A 27 2.83 8.46 -15.62
C SER A 27 2.59 7.11 -14.95
N ASN A 28 1.51 6.41 -15.32
CA ASN A 28 1.23 5.08 -14.81
C ASN A 28 2.38 4.10 -15.10
N PHE A 29 2.91 4.11 -16.33
CA PHE A 29 4.05 3.26 -16.68
C PHE A 29 5.27 3.53 -15.78
N LEU A 30 5.58 4.80 -15.50
CA LEU A 30 6.70 5.17 -14.63
C LEU A 30 6.47 4.75 -13.18
N VAL A 31 5.26 4.95 -12.64
CA VAL A 31 4.91 4.53 -11.27
C VAL A 31 5.00 3.01 -11.14
N MET A 32 4.42 2.25 -12.06
CA MET A 32 4.47 0.78 -12.03
C MET A 32 5.89 0.24 -12.19
N ARG A 33 6.71 0.88 -13.03
CA ARG A 33 8.12 0.53 -13.16
C ARG A 33 8.91 0.80 -11.87
N ASN A 34 8.62 1.91 -11.19
CA ASN A 34 9.25 2.23 -9.91
C ASN A 34 8.77 1.27 -8.81
N ALA A 35 7.48 0.92 -8.78
CA ALA A 35 6.92 -0.08 -7.87
C ALA A 35 7.62 -1.45 -8.06
N SER A 36 7.77 -1.91 -9.30
CA SER A 36 8.48 -3.15 -9.61
C SER A 36 9.94 -3.13 -9.15
N ARG A 37 10.63 -1.98 -9.31
CA ARG A 37 12.00 -1.83 -8.80
C ARG A 37 12.05 -1.83 -7.28
N ALA A 38 11.11 -1.17 -6.60
CA ALA A 38 11.03 -1.17 -5.16
C ALA A 38 10.87 -2.59 -4.63
N VAL A 39 9.97 -3.39 -5.22
CA VAL A 39 9.79 -4.82 -4.87
C VAL A 39 11.09 -5.61 -5.09
N THR A 40 11.76 -5.47 -6.25
CA THR A 40 13.01 -6.17 -6.52
C THR A 40 14.12 -5.80 -5.52
N ASN A 41 14.23 -4.52 -5.17
CA ASN A 41 15.21 -4.05 -4.19
C ASN A 41 14.89 -4.58 -2.79
N TYR A 42 13.60 -4.62 -2.43
CA TYR A 42 13.14 -5.19 -1.17
C TYR A 42 13.47 -6.67 -1.06
N ASP A 43 13.22 -7.47 -2.11
CA ASP A 43 13.57 -8.89 -2.15
C ASP A 43 15.08 -9.11 -1.99
N ALA A 44 15.89 -8.30 -2.69
CA ALA A 44 17.34 -8.36 -2.54
C ALA A 44 17.80 -8.00 -1.12
N ALA A 45 17.21 -6.99 -0.51
CA ALA A 45 17.50 -6.60 0.87
C ALA A 45 17.11 -7.69 1.86
N THR A 46 15.93 -8.30 1.70
CA THR A 46 15.45 -9.37 2.59
C THR A 46 16.30 -10.63 2.51
N GLN A 47 16.86 -10.95 1.34
CA GLN A 47 17.80 -12.06 1.19
C GLN A 47 19.13 -11.83 1.92
N SER A 48 19.51 -10.58 2.11
CA SER A 48 20.81 -10.21 2.73
C SER A 48 20.77 -10.15 4.26
N ILE A 49 19.58 -10.11 4.88
CA ILE A 49 19.47 -10.02 6.36
C ILE A 49 19.81 -11.35 7.01
N SER A 50 20.47 -11.27 8.19
CA SER A 50 20.73 -12.44 9.02
C SER A 50 19.42 -12.99 9.62
N ASP A 51 19.39 -14.28 9.94
CA ASP A 51 18.23 -14.89 10.61
C ASP A 51 17.94 -14.22 11.96
N LYS A 52 18.96 -13.77 12.68
CA LYS A 52 18.78 -13.01 13.91
C LYS A 52 18.03 -11.70 13.67
N GLN A 53 18.41 -10.93 12.67
CA GLN A 53 17.76 -9.67 12.32
C GLN A 53 16.32 -9.91 11.85
N TYR A 54 16.10 -10.90 11.00
CA TYR A 54 14.77 -11.33 10.59
C TYR A 54 13.86 -11.64 11.78
N GLN A 55 14.32 -12.51 12.71
CA GLN A 55 13.55 -12.87 13.89
C GLN A 55 13.27 -11.66 14.80
N GLN A 56 14.22 -10.76 14.96
CA GLN A 56 14.03 -9.54 15.77
C GLN A 56 12.96 -8.61 15.16
N MET A 57 13.00 -8.40 13.85
CA MET A 57 12.02 -7.56 13.18
C MET A 57 10.62 -8.16 13.23
N LEU A 58 10.51 -9.47 13.02
CA LEU A 58 9.22 -10.18 13.07
C LEU A 58 8.65 -10.18 14.50
N ALA A 59 9.48 -10.45 15.51
CA ALA A 59 9.06 -10.41 16.92
C ALA A 59 8.59 -9.01 17.34
N ALA A 60 9.25 -7.95 16.89
CA ALA A 60 8.82 -6.57 17.16
C ALA A 60 7.46 -6.26 16.51
N ALA A 61 7.22 -6.75 15.30
CA ALA A 61 5.94 -6.59 14.61
C ALA A 61 4.80 -7.35 15.32
N HIS A 62 5.05 -8.57 15.78
CA HIS A 62 4.07 -9.33 16.57
C HIS A 62 3.78 -8.66 17.91
N ALA A 63 4.81 -8.18 18.63
CA ALA A 63 4.62 -7.46 19.89
C ALA A 63 3.76 -6.19 19.71
N TYR A 64 3.96 -5.46 18.60
CA TYR A 64 3.09 -4.33 18.24
C TYR A 64 1.65 -4.78 18.05
N ASN A 65 1.40 -5.87 17.32
CA ASN A 65 0.05 -6.40 17.08
C ASN A 65 -0.62 -6.86 18.38
N GLU A 66 0.12 -7.51 19.28
CA GLU A 66 -0.38 -7.93 20.61
C GLU A 66 -0.79 -6.73 21.46
N GLN A 67 0.03 -5.66 21.47
CA GLN A 67 -0.31 -4.42 22.18
C GLN A 67 -1.56 -3.75 21.61
N LEU A 68 -1.70 -3.71 20.28
CA LEU A 68 -2.91 -3.19 19.64
C LEU A 68 -4.14 -4.01 20.00
N ALA A 69 -4.05 -5.33 19.94
CA ALA A 69 -5.17 -6.21 20.29
C ALA A 69 -5.59 -6.04 21.76
N ALA A 70 -4.62 -5.87 22.68
CA ALA A 70 -4.87 -5.66 24.09
C ALA A 70 -5.53 -4.29 24.36
N ASN A 71 -5.13 -3.24 23.61
CA ASN A 71 -5.60 -1.88 23.83
C ASN A 71 -6.91 -1.57 23.07
N ASN A 72 -7.15 -2.25 21.92
CA ASN A 72 -8.24 -1.95 21.00
C ASN A 72 -9.48 -2.84 21.18
N ALA A 73 -9.64 -3.52 22.29
CA ALA A 73 -10.88 -4.25 22.62
C ALA A 73 -12.11 -3.32 22.74
N GLY A 74 -12.26 -2.36 21.81
CA GLY A 74 -13.39 -1.43 21.74
C GLY A 74 -13.14 -0.04 21.16
N ALA A 75 -11.92 0.27 20.72
CA ALA A 75 -11.55 1.65 20.32
C ALA A 75 -11.76 1.94 18.81
N THR A 76 -13.01 2.09 18.40
CA THR A 76 -13.36 2.63 17.07
C THR A 76 -12.91 4.09 16.90
N ASP A 77 -12.79 4.87 18.00
CA ASP A 77 -12.46 6.30 17.94
C ASP A 77 -10.98 6.58 17.64
N ALA A 78 -10.07 5.75 18.15
CA ALA A 78 -8.64 5.87 17.86
C ALA A 78 -8.35 5.59 16.38
N LEU A 79 -9.07 4.64 15.79
CA LEU A 79 -8.93 4.29 14.38
C LEU A 79 -9.48 5.39 13.46
N ALA A 80 -10.60 6.02 13.84
CA ALA A 80 -11.16 7.17 13.12
C ALA A 80 -10.19 8.38 13.13
N ALA A 81 -9.46 8.58 14.23
CA ALA A 81 -8.42 9.60 14.32
C ALA A 81 -7.20 9.26 13.43
N ALA A 82 -6.78 7.99 13.38
CA ALA A 82 -5.64 7.53 12.59
C ALA A 82 -5.84 7.68 11.08
N VAL A 83 -7.06 7.45 10.57
CA VAL A 83 -7.41 7.62 9.15
C VAL A 83 -7.16 9.05 8.66
N ASN A 84 -7.24 10.04 9.55
CA ASN A 84 -7.08 11.47 9.23
C ASN A 84 -5.67 12.01 9.55
N THR A 85 -4.72 11.16 9.96
CA THR A 85 -3.38 11.60 10.35
C THR A 85 -2.37 11.31 9.24
N GLU A 86 -1.76 12.35 8.68
CA GLU A 86 -0.71 12.21 7.66
C GLU A 86 0.66 11.83 8.25
N ALA A 87 0.91 12.22 9.50
CA ALA A 87 2.16 11.93 10.19
C ALA A 87 2.08 10.61 10.94
N VAL A 88 3.06 9.75 10.74
CA VAL A 88 3.20 8.48 11.46
C VAL A 88 4.15 8.62 12.63
N SER A 89 3.94 7.85 13.71
CA SER A 89 4.84 7.83 14.85
C SER A 89 6.22 7.28 14.46
N LYS A 90 7.27 7.77 15.11
CA LYS A 90 8.63 7.29 14.85
C LYS A 90 8.79 5.81 15.22
N GLU A 91 8.12 5.37 16.27
CA GLU A 91 8.14 3.99 16.72
C GLU A 91 7.55 3.05 15.66
N TYR A 92 6.34 3.31 15.21
CA TYR A 92 5.69 2.56 14.14
C TYR A 92 6.51 2.57 12.84
N ASN A 93 7.04 3.73 12.43
CA ASN A 93 7.80 3.86 11.19
C ASN A 93 9.13 3.08 11.18
N ASN A 94 9.62 2.64 12.34
CA ASN A 94 10.80 1.80 12.45
C ASN A 94 10.50 0.29 12.34
N LEU A 95 9.24 -0.12 12.51
CA LEU A 95 8.83 -1.52 12.41
C LEU A 95 8.84 -1.97 10.94
N LEU A 96 9.44 -3.12 10.64
CA LEU A 96 9.52 -3.68 9.28
C LEU A 96 10.17 -2.75 8.23
N ASN A 97 10.81 -1.67 8.63
CA ASN A 97 11.44 -0.70 7.73
C ASN A 97 12.89 -1.09 7.45
N LEU A 98 13.06 -2.15 6.67
CA LEU A 98 14.39 -2.77 6.42
C LEU A 98 15.37 -1.83 5.73
N SER A 99 14.92 -1.10 4.72
CA SER A 99 15.78 -0.22 3.89
C SER A 99 15.76 1.24 4.34
N GLY A 100 14.93 1.60 5.32
CA GLY A 100 14.80 2.97 5.81
C GLY A 100 14.01 3.91 4.88
N ASP A 101 13.41 3.38 3.81
CA ASP A 101 12.61 4.11 2.82
C ASP A 101 11.09 4.06 3.12
N GLY A 102 10.72 3.41 4.22
CA GLY A 102 9.34 3.25 4.66
C GLY A 102 8.60 2.09 4.02
N MET A 103 9.23 1.30 3.15
CA MET A 103 8.62 0.09 2.60
C MET A 103 8.68 -1.04 3.62
N MET A 104 7.52 -1.65 3.91
CA MET A 104 7.41 -2.78 4.86
C MET A 104 7.23 -4.13 4.15
N GLY A 105 6.82 -4.13 2.90
CA GLY A 105 6.54 -5.33 2.12
C GLY A 105 5.80 -5.01 0.83
N TYR A 106 5.13 -6.01 0.27
CA TYR A 106 4.33 -5.82 -0.94
C TYR A 106 3.11 -6.75 -0.99
N ILE A 107 2.07 -6.32 -1.71
CA ILE A 107 0.87 -7.11 -2.00
C ILE A 107 0.91 -7.60 -3.44
N THR A 108 0.60 -8.89 -3.65
CA THR A 108 0.45 -9.49 -4.99
C THR A 108 -1.00 -9.95 -5.16
N MET A 109 -1.65 -9.49 -6.22
CA MET A 109 -3.02 -9.80 -6.59
C MET A 109 -3.04 -10.47 -7.97
N PRO A 110 -2.96 -11.82 -8.04
CA PRO A 110 -2.84 -12.55 -9.32
C PRO A 110 -3.97 -12.26 -10.29
N ARG A 111 -5.21 -12.12 -9.78
CA ARG A 111 -6.37 -11.80 -10.62
C ARG A 111 -6.22 -10.47 -11.36
N LEU A 112 -5.54 -9.50 -10.76
CA LEU A 112 -5.35 -8.17 -11.34
C LEU A 112 -4.02 -8.06 -12.09
N HIS A 113 -3.15 -9.09 -12.01
CA HIS A 113 -1.77 -9.06 -12.49
C HIS A 113 -0.96 -7.90 -11.91
N GLU A 114 -1.21 -7.56 -10.62
CA GLU A 114 -0.58 -6.44 -9.93
C GLU A 114 0.26 -6.92 -8.76
N THR A 115 1.43 -6.30 -8.60
CA THR A 115 2.28 -6.39 -7.40
C THR A 115 2.66 -4.98 -7.00
N LEU A 116 2.27 -4.55 -5.80
CA LEU A 116 2.36 -3.18 -5.34
C LEU A 116 3.10 -3.11 -4.00
N PRO A 117 4.06 -2.18 -3.82
CA PRO A 117 4.75 -1.98 -2.56
C PRO A 117 3.80 -1.43 -1.49
N ILE A 118 4.01 -1.88 -0.25
CA ILE A 118 3.29 -1.42 0.94
C ILE A 118 4.26 -0.55 1.75
N TYR A 119 3.83 0.67 2.05
CA TYR A 119 4.59 1.65 2.83
C TYR A 119 3.89 2.01 4.13
N HIS A 120 4.65 2.58 5.07
CA HIS A 120 4.12 3.11 6.32
C HIS A 120 3.26 4.36 6.07
N GLY A 121 2.09 4.38 6.72
CA GLY A 121 1.15 5.50 6.71
C GLY A 121 0.38 5.66 5.41
N THR A 122 -0.55 6.59 5.44
CA THR A 122 -1.49 6.87 4.34
C THR A 122 -1.40 8.33 3.85
N ALA A 123 -0.25 8.97 4.08
CA ALA A 123 0.00 10.30 3.56
C ALA A 123 -0.07 10.32 2.03
N GLU A 124 -0.52 11.44 1.44
CA GLU A 124 -0.72 11.58 0.00
C GLU A 124 0.51 11.16 -0.81
N LYS A 125 1.72 11.54 -0.37
CA LYS A 125 2.99 11.16 -1.00
C LYS A 125 3.19 9.64 -1.09
N VAL A 126 2.66 8.87 -0.13
CA VAL A 126 2.70 7.40 -0.11
C VAL A 126 1.68 6.85 -1.08
N LEU A 127 0.43 7.34 -1.01
CA LEU A 127 -0.68 6.85 -1.82
C LEU A 127 -0.53 7.16 -3.31
N GLN A 128 0.36 8.09 -3.69
CA GLN A 128 0.70 8.34 -5.10
C GLN A 128 1.65 7.31 -5.70
N ILE A 129 2.41 6.56 -4.90
CA ILE A 129 3.46 5.66 -5.38
C ILE A 129 3.23 4.19 -5.03
N GLY A 130 2.35 3.89 -4.08
CA GLY A 130 2.10 2.53 -3.61
C GLY A 130 0.87 2.43 -2.72
N ILE A 131 0.86 1.41 -1.91
CA ILE A 131 -0.17 1.11 -0.92
C ILE A 131 0.32 1.59 0.44
N GLY A 132 -0.53 2.29 1.19
CA GLY A 132 -0.25 2.74 2.53
C GLY A 132 -0.83 1.78 3.56
N HIS A 133 -0.05 1.40 4.58
CA HIS A 133 -0.56 0.70 5.75
C HIS A 133 -1.03 1.73 6.79
N LEU A 134 -2.25 1.54 7.29
CA LEU A 134 -2.84 2.46 8.27
C LEU A 134 -2.24 2.19 9.65
N GLU A 135 -1.54 3.19 10.22
CA GLU A 135 -1.10 3.15 11.63
C GLU A 135 -2.32 2.93 12.55
N GLN A 136 -2.14 2.31 13.69
CA GLN A 136 -3.21 1.86 14.61
C GLN A 136 -4.03 0.66 14.11
N THR A 137 -3.63 0.04 13.02
CA THR A 137 -4.08 -1.30 12.63
C THR A 137 -2.94 -2.31 12.76
N SER A 138 -3.24 -3.60 12.76
CA SER A 138 -2.21 -4.62 12.90
C SER A 138 -1.26 -4.58 11.71
N LEU A 139 0.04 -4.77 11.96
CA LEU A 139 1.01 -5.01 10.89
C LEU A 139 0.68 -6.34 10.19
N PRO A 140 0.85 -6.43 8.86
CA PRO A 140 0.41 -7.58 8.07
C PRO A 140 1.42 -8.75 8.13
N VAL A 141 1.70 -9.21 9.35
CA VAL A 141 2.59 -10.36 9.66
C VAL A 141 1.82 -11.60 10.09
N GLY A 142 0.52 -11.64 9.79
CA GLY A 142 -0.35 -12.72 10.19
C GLY A 142 -0.60 -12.81 11.69
N GLY A 143 -1.44 -13.75 12.08
CA GLY A 143 -1.72 -14.06 13.47
C GLY A 143 -3.20 -13.91 13.84
N ALA A 144 -3.62 -14.69 14.83
CA ALA A 144 -4.99 -14.63 15.33
C ALA A 144 -5.25 -13.28 16.03
N SER A 145 -6.44 -12.75 15.85
CA SER A 145 -6.85 -11.43 16.38
C SER A 145 -6.03 -10.28 15.82
N THR A 146 -5.72 -10.32 14.53
CA THR A 146 -5.09 -9.24 13.78
C THR A 146 -6.00 -8.73 12.67
N HIS A 147 -5.91 -7.43 12.36
CA HIS A 147 -6.54 -6.81 11.22
C HIS A 147 -5.64 -5.71 10.67
N ALA A 148 -5.00 -5.97 9.54
CA ALA A 148 -4.15 -5.00 8.86
C ALA A 148 -4.98 -4.20 7.84
N ALA A 149 -4.98 -2.88 7.95
CA ALA A 149 -5.68 -2.04 6.98
C ALA A 149 -4.71 -1.45 5.95
N LEU A 150 -4.94 -1.78 4.69
CA LEU A 150 -4.18 -1.30 3.55
C LEU A 150 -5.04 -0.32 2.74
N SER A 151 -4.48 0.84 2.44
CA SER A 151 -5.16 1.89 1.65
C SER A 151 -4.42 2.14 0.34
N GLY A 152 -5.15 2.38 -0.72
CA GLY A 152 -4.61 2.73 -2.02
C GLY A 152 -5.60 3.51 -2.84
N HIS A 153 -5.11 4.45 -3.65
CA HIS A 153 -5.96 5.21 -4.54
C HIS A 153 -6.68 4.34 -5.57
N ARG A 154 -7.93 4.68 -5.81
CA ARG A 154 -8.73 4.15 -6.91
C ARG A 154 -9.09 5.29 -7.87
N GLY A 155 -8.72 5.11 -9.15
CA GLY A 155 -9.03 6.11 -10.18
C GLY A 155 -8.05 7.29 -10.22
N LEU A 156 -6.83 7.14 -9.68
CA LEU A 156 -5.79 8.14 -9.80
C LEU A 156 -5.31 8.20 -11.26
N PRO A 157 -5.32 9.38 -11.91
CA PRO A 157 -4.92 9.48 -13.33
C PRO A 157 -3.46 9.11 -13.59
N THR A 158 -2.61 9.22 -12.56
CA THR A 158 -1.16 9.04 -12.65
C THR A 158 -0.69 7.64 -12.32
N ALA A 159 -1.53 6.83 -11.63
CA ALA A 159 -1.16 5.49 -11.20
C ALA A 159 -2.39 4.58 -11.06
N LYS A 160 -2.27 3.35 -11.55
CA LYS A 160 -3.37 2.38 -11.51
C LYS A 160 -3.71 1.91 -10.10
N LEU A 161 -2.68 1.54 -9.32
CA LEU A 161 -2.80 1.08 -7.93
C LEU A 161 -4.03 0.18 -7.70
N PHE A 162 -4.98 0.57 -6.83
CA PHE A 162 -6.21 -0.16 -6.54
C PHE A 162 -7.38 0.18 -7.49
N THR A 163 -7.11 0.80 -8.66
CA THR A 163 -8.18 1.16 -9.61
C THR A 163 -9.04 -0.04 -9.99
N ASP A 164 -8.44 -1.19 -10.23
CA ASP A 164 -9.13 -2.41 -10.65
C ASP A 164 -9.54 -3.32 -9.48
N LEU A 165 -9.44 -2.85 -8.22
CA LEU A 165 -9.79 -3.66 -7.06
C LEU A 165 -11.25 -4.17 -7.10
N ASN A 166 -12.14 -3.45 -7.78
CA ASN A 166 -13.53 -3.87 -8.02
C ASN A 166 -13.67 -5.11 -8.93
N LEU A 167 -12.62 -5.54 -9.61
CA LEU A 167 -12.60 -6.76 -10.41
C LEU A 167 -12.31 -8.00 -9.55
N MET A 168 -11.83 -7.81 -8.30
CA MET A 168 -11.69 -8.88 -7.34
C MET A 168 -13.07 -9.42 -6.94
N LYS A 169 -13.14 -10.72 -6.67
CA LYS A 169 -14.36 -11.42 -6.28
C LYS A 169 -14.13 -12.19 -4.99
N LYS A 170 -15.21 -12.44 -4.26
CA LYS A 170 -15.19 -13.37 -3.13
C LYS A 170 -14.60 -14.72 -3.57
N GLY A 171 -13.62 -15.21 -2.81
CA GLY A 171 -12.87 -16.42 -3.11
C GLY A 171 -11.55 -16.20 -3.86
N ASP A 172 -11.31 -15.01 -4.44
CA ASP A 172 -10.03 -14.71 -5.06
C ASP A 172 -8.93 -14.63 -3.99
N LYS A 173 -7.73 -15.08 -4.35
CA LYS A 173 -6.57 -15.04 -3.47
C LYS A 173 -5.70 -13.84 -3.77
N PHE A 174 -5.10 -13.31 -2.71
CA PHE A 174 -4.00 -12.35 -2.77
C PHE A 174 -2.94 -12.72 -1.74
N TYR A 175 -1.77 -12.16 -1.88
CA TYR A 175 -0.61 -12.51 -1.07
C TYR A 175 0.03 -11.24 -0.55
N ILE A 176 0.46 -11.27 0.71
CA ILE A 176 1.27 -10.21 1.30
C ILE A 176 2.61 -10.79 1.66
N THR A 177 3.68 -10.20 1.13
CA THR A 177 5.05 -10.61 1.44
C THR A 177 5.69 -9.56 2.35
N ILE A 178 6.10 -10.01 3.53
CA ILE A 178 6.79 -9.23 4.56
C ILE A 178 8.07 -9.95 4.93
N LEU A 179 9.21 -9.28 4.78
CA LEU A 179 10.53 -9.89 4.94
C LEU A 179 10.66 -11.16 4.07
N LYS A 180 10.89 -12.32 4.70
CA LYS A 180 11.03 -13.61 4.01
C LYS A 180 9.71 -14.41 3.92
N ASP A 181 8.62 -13.91 4.52
CA ASP A 181 7.35 -14.63 4.62
C ASP A 181 6.33 -14.12 3.61
N THR A 182 5.54 -15.06 3.09
CA THR A 182 4.40 -14.75 2.22
C THR A 182 3.13 -15.32 2.84
N TYR A 183 2.22 -14.43 3.20
CA TYR A 183 0.92 -14.74 3.76
C TYR A 183 -0.13 -14.80 2.65
N ALA A 184 -0.91 -15.88 2.62
CA ALA A 184 -1.96 -16.09 1.63
C ALA A 184 -3.32 -15.74 2.24
N TYR A 185 -3.99 -14.77 1.65
CA TYR A 185 -5.34 -14.33 2.04
C TYR A 185 -6.35 -14.66 0.96
N GLN A 186 -7.61 -14.71 1.35
CA GLN A 186 -8.72 -14.90 0.43
C GLN A 186 -9.79 -13.84 0.67
N VAL A 187 -10.29 -13.23 -0.41
CA VAL A 187 -11.39 -12.27 -0.33
C VAL A 187 -12.64 -12.96 0.21
N ASP A 188 -13.07 -12.61 1.39
CA ASP A 188 -14.29 -13.12 2.02
C ASP A 188 -15.47 -12.15 1.90
N LYS A 189 -15.19 -10.84 1.88
CA LYS A 189 -16.21 -9.78 1.84
C LYS A 189 -15.77 -8.61 0.96
N ILE A 190 -16.70 -8.06 0.21
CA ILE A 190 -16.55 -6.83 -0.56
C ILE A 190 -17.72 -5.91 -0.17
N THR A 191 -17.41 -4.69 0.27
CA THR A 191 -18.42 -3.74 0.70
C THR A 191 -18.01 -2.31 0.35
N THR A 192 -18.99 -1.44 0.22
CA THR A 192 -18.79 0.00 0.10
C THR A 192 -19.24 0.65 1.41
N VAL A 193 -18.36 1.46 2.00
CA VAL A 193 -18.59 2.11 3.28
C VAL A 193 -18.42 3.62 3.13
N LEU A 194 -19.00 4.40 4.05
CA LEU A 194 -18.72 5.83 4.15
C LEU A 194 -17.32 6.05 4.74
N PRO A 195 -16.65 7.15 4.42
CA PRO A 195 -15.32 7.47 4.97
C PRO A 195 -15.25 7.52 6.51
N THR A 196 -16.38 7.76 7.16
CA THR A 196 -16.52 7.82 8.62
C THR A 196 -16.84 6.45 9.26
N ASP A 197 -17.12 5.42 8.46
CA ASP A 197 -17.45 4.09 8.97
C ASP A 197 -16.19 3.22 9.08
N THR A 198 -15.53 3.31 10.22
CA THR A 198 -14.30 2.56 10.55
C THR A 198 -14.58 1.21 11.21
N LYS A 199 -15.85 0.83 11.43
CA LYS A 199 -16.22 -0.43 12.11
C LYS A 199 -15.68 -1.67 11.40
N GLN A 200 -15.54 -1.59 10.07
CA GLN A 200 -15.04 -2.70 9.26
C GLN A 200 -13.53 -2.95 9.46
N LEU A 201 -12.82 -2.03 10.11
CA LEU A 201 -11.38 -2.12 10.38
C LEU A 201 -11.08 -2.66 11.79
N ALA A 202 -12.11 -2.97 12.59
CA ALA A 202 -11.95 -3.50 13.93
C ALA A 202 -11.31 -4.89 13.91
N ILE A 203 -10.47 -5.17 14.92
CA ILE A 203 -9.90 -6.51 15.13
C ILE A 203 -11.03 -7.46 15.54
N GLU A 204 -11.17 -8.57 14.82
CA GLU A 204 -12.10 -9.64 15.18
C GLU A 204 -11.35 -10.77 15.92
N PRO A 205 -11.79 -11.16 17.13
CA PRO A 205 -11.11 -12.18 17.92
C PRO A 205 -10.96 -13.50 17.14
N GLY A 206 -9.73 -14.04 17.13
CA GLY A 206 -9.40 -15.31 16.50
C GLY A 206 -9.25 -15.26 14.96
N LYS A 207 -9.51 -14.12 14.32
CA LYS A 207 -9.32 -13.96 12.86
C LYS A 207 -8.01 -13.27 12.53
N ASP A 208 -7.50 -13.56 11.35
CA ASP A 208 -6.40 -12.87 10.69
C ASP A 208 -6.97 -12.19 9.44
N LEU A 209 -7.10 -10.87 9.48
CA LEU A 209 -7.79 -10.06 8.48
C LEU A 209 -6.84 -9.02 7.84
N VAL A 210 -7.08 -8.76 6.57
CA VAL A 210 -6.46 -7.67 5.79
C VAL A 210 -7.51 -7.01 4.90
#